data_11bf5bf193b8430a2cb6ed2129058abb
#
_entry.id   11bf5bf193b8430a2cb6ed2129058abb
#
_cell.length_a   1.000
_cell.length_b   1.000
_cell.length_c   1.000
_cell.angle_alpha   90.00
_cell.angle_beta   90.00
_cell.angle_gamma   90.00
#
_symmetry.space_group_name_H-M   'P 1'
#
loop_
_entity.id
_entity.type
_entity.pdbx_description
1 polymer ?
#
loop_
_entity_poly.entity_id
_entity_poly.type
_entity_poly.pdbx_seq_one_letter_code
_entity_poly.pdbx_strand_id
1 'polypeptide(L)'
;MGQIALKVDVDTLRGTLEGVPRLLKLFQKHQIHATFLFSLGPDHTGWALKRIFRPGFLKKVSRTSVVEHYGLKTLSYGVLLPAPDIGLRGKKVLQDVAQAQHEVGIHCWDHVLWQDHVRHQHPVWTQKQMQLAIERFVEIFNAPPKTHGAAGWQMNMTALEQIDAWQMSYASDGRAPSNLAPYRIKFEQGPSKHIQYPTTLPTFDELLGVNGLDGLGAVEKILQYTANNPSDQVFTLHAELEGQKLLPLFEKLITGWVKQGHHCVSLQVLHESWLANGQLQNLPVLPFTWGQTPNRSGDLMLMPVSLHPNY
;
A
#
# COMPACT_ATOMS: atom_id res chain seq x y z
N MET A 1 21.96 6.78 -8.31
CA MET A 1 20.54 6.71 -8.60
C MET A 1 19.87 5.81 -7.59
N GLY A 2 18.62 6.13 -7.18
CA GLY A 2 17.97 5.47 -6.06
C GLY A 2 17.20 4.20 -6.43
N GLN A 3 16.76 3.47 -5.42
CA GLN A 3 15.85 2.33 -5.53
C GLN A 3 14.39 2.82 -5.46
N ILE A 4 13.51 2.16 -6.21
CA ILE A 4 12.07 2.38 -6.12
C ILE A 4 11.44 1.09 -5.59
N ALA A 5 11.07 1.10 -4.31
CA ALA A 5 10.39 -0.03 -3.72
C ALA A 5 8.94 -0.09 -4.20
N LEU A 6 8.58 -1.21 -4.82
CA LEU A 6 7.24 -1.46 -5.33
C LEU A 6 6.39 -2.14 -4.25
N LYS A 7 5.39 -1.44 -3.75
CA LYS A 7 4.41 -1.91 -2.79
C LYS A 7 3.10 -2.18 -3.52
N VAL A 8 2.69 -3.44 -3.62
CA VAL A 8 1.46 -3.89 -4.27
C VAL A 8 0.39 -4.12 -3.20
N ASP A 9 -0.59 -3.25 -3.12
CA ASP A 9 -1.75 -3.43 -2.27
C ASP A 9 -2.78 -4.30 -3.02
N VAL A 10 -3.27 -5.36 -2.35
CA VAL A 10 -4.23 -6.32 -2.90
C VAL A 10 -5.49 -6.30 -2.04
N ASP A 11 -6.48 -5.54 -2.47
CA ASP A 11 -7.63 -5.14 -1.66
C ASP A 11 -8.80 -6.11 -1.76
N THR A 12 -8.98 -6.76 -2.93
CA THR A 12 -10.19 -7.49 -3.29
C THR A 12 -9.89 -8.91 -3.78
N LEU A 13 -10.91 -9.77 -3.77
CA LEU A 13 -10.81 -11.09 -4.37
C LEU A 13 -10.53 -10.99 -5.89
N ARG A 14 -11.11 -10.01 -6.58
CA ARG A 14 -10.86 -9.80 -8.01
C ARG A 14 -9.42 -9.39 -8.27
N GLY A 15 -8.87 -8.44 -7.51
CA GLY A 15 -7.46 -8.05 -7.58
C GLY A 15 -6.55 -9.25 -7.36
N THR A 16 -6.87 -10.07 -6.35
CA THR A 16 -6.13 -11.32 -6.06
C THR A 16 -6.15 -12.28 -7.24
N LEU A 17 -7.32 -12.60 -7.79
CA LEU A 17 -7.45 -13.67 -8.80
C LEU A 17 -7.08 -13.24 -10.22
N GLU A 18 -7.27 -11.97 -10.57
CA GLU A 18 -7.05 -11.45 -11.92
C GLU A 18 -5.82 -10.54 -12.02
N GLY A 19 -5.65 -9.62 -11.06
CA GLY A 19 -4.59 -8.61 -11.06
C GLY A 19 -3.23 -9.19 -10.71
N VAL A 20 -3.15 -9.90 -9.59
CA VAL A 20 -1.89 -10.50 -9.10
C VAL A 20 -1.21 -11.38 -10.16
N PRO A 21 -1.89 -12.34 -10.84
CA PRO A 21 -1.22 -13.16 -11.86
C PRO A 21 -0.68 -12.36 -13.05
N ARG A 22 -1.30 -11.23 -13.40
CA ARG A 22 -0.82 -10.35 -14.46
C ARG A 22 0.42 -9.56 -14.03
N LEU A 23 0.41 -9.07 -12.79
CA LEU A 23 1.58 -8.41 -12.20
C LEU A 23 2.77 -9.37 -12.08
N LEU A 24 2.56 -10.62 -11.66
CA LEU A 24 3.62 -11.63 -11.61
C LEU A 24 4.29 -11.83 -12.98
N LYS A 25 3.49 -11.94 -14.05
CA LYS A 25 4.03 -12.05 -15.43
C LYS A 25 4.82 -10.79 -15.83
N LEU A 26 4.34 -9.61 -15.47
CA LEU A 26 5.03 -8.36 -15.76
C LEU A 26 6.35 -8.28 -15.00
N PHE A 27 6.35 -8.59 -13.71
CA PHE A 27 7.56 -8.58 -12.89
C PHE A 27 8.58 -9.63 -13.34
N GLN A 28 8.13 -10.82 -13.71
CA GLN A 28 9.00 -11.85 -14.30
C GLN A 28 9.66 -11.35 -15.60
N LYS A 29 8.90 -10.69 -16.49
CA LYS A 29 9.41 -10.11 -17.75
C LYS A 29 10.53 -9.09 -17.51
N HIS A 30 10.40 -8.27 -16.47
CA HIS A 30 11.33 -7.21 -16.12
C HIS A 30 12.36 -7.62 -15.05
N GLN A 31 12.34 -8.87 -14.58
CA GLN A 31 13.23 -9.40 -13.52
C GLN A 31 13.15 -8.57 -12.22
N ILE A 32 11.94 -8.19 -11.82
CA ILE A 32 11.65 -7.37 -10.65
C ILE A 32 11.03 -8.23 -9.56
N HIS A 33 11.42 -8.01 -8.31
CA HIS A 33 10.73 -8.48 -7.13
C HIS A 33 10.06 -7.31 -6.42
N ALA A 34 8.80 -7.49 -6.01
CA ALA A 34 7.98 -6.49 -5.32
C ALA A 34 7.48 -7.02 -3.97
N THR A 35 6.93 -6.13 -3.16
CA THR A 35 6.24 -6.47 -1.92
C THR A 35 4.74 -6.52 -2.16
N PHE A 36 4.10 -7.66 -1.91
CA PHE A 36 2.66 -7.83 -2.00
C PHE A 36 2.03 -7.83 -0.60
N LEU A 37 1.10 -6.93 -0.37
CA LEU A 37 0.37 -6.78 0.87
C LEU A 37 -1.09 -7.21 0.66
N PHE A 38 -1.54 -8.22 1.39
CA PHE A 38 -2.83 -8.86 1.14
C PHE A 38 -3.89 -8.50 2.18
N SER A 39 -5.09 -8.17 1.70
CA SER A 39 -6.31 -8.30 2.48
C SER A 39 -6.67 -9.77 2.59
N LEU A 40 -6.90 -10.29 3.81
CA LEU A 40 -6.91 -11.72 4.07
C LEU A 40 -8.27 -12.31 4.52
N GLY A 41 -9.26 -11.46 4.75
CA GLY A 41 -10.58 -11.84 5.19
C GLY A 41 -11.70 -11.55 4.17
N PRO A 42 -12.90 -11.13 4.63
CA PRO A 42 -14.04 -10.91 3.76
C PRO A 42 -13.85 -9.71 2.81
N ASP A 43 -14.26 -9.88 1.57
CA ASP A 43 -14.33 -8.80 0.57
C ASP A 43 -15.65 -8.02 0.70
N HIS A 44 -15.64 -6.95 1.49
CA HIS A 44 -16.79 -6.06 1.66
C HIS A 44 -16.72 -4.81 0.75
N THR A 45 -16.15 -4.92 -0.45
CA THR A 45 -15.99 -3.78 -1.37
C THR A 45 -17.32 -3.07 -1.66
N GLY A 46 -18.43 -3.80 -1.69
CA GLY A 46 -19.76 -3.20 -1.86
C GLY A 46 -20.13 -2.17 -0.78
N TRP A 47 -19.59 -2.28 0.44
CA TRP A 47 -19.83 -1.29 1.48
C TRP A 47 -19.24 0.07 1.15
N ALA A 48 -18.19 0.12 0.33
CA ALA A 48 -17.61 1.38 -0.14
C ALA A 48 -18.61 2.22 -0.95
N LEU A 49 -19.67 1.63 -1.52
CA LEU A 49 -20.75 2.36 -2.18
C LEU A 49 -21.45 3.34 -1.23
N LYS A 50 -21.49 3.06 0.06
CA LYS A 50 -22.04 4.01 1.07
C LYS A 50 -21.25 5.32 1.10
N ARG A 51 -19.99 5.32 0.65
CA ARG A 51 -19.15 6.53 0.55
C ARG A 51 -19.61 7.48 -0.55
N ILE A 52 -20.45 7.03 -1.51
CA ILE A 52 -21.04 7.86 -2.58
C ILE A 52 -21.82 9.05 -1.97
N PHE A 53 -22.38 8.87 -0.80
CA PHE A 53 -23.10 9.93 -0.08
C PHE A 53 -22.18 10.91 0.67
N ARG A 54 -20.85 10.70 0.67
CA ARG A 54 -19.91 11.64 1.31
C ARG A 54 -19.59 12.81 0.34
N PRO A 55 -19.56 14.07 0.84
CA PRO A 55 -19.19 15.23 0.01
C PRO A 55 -17.83 15.01 -0.68
N GLY A 56 -17.77 15.31 -1.99
CA GLY A 56 -16.56 15.15 -2.79
C GLY A 56 -16.31 13.76 -3.38
N PHE A 57 -16.99 12.71 -2.91
CA PHE A 57 -16.81 11.36 -3.44
C PHE A 57 -17.33 11.22 -4.89
N LEU A 58 -18.45 11.88 -5.23
CA LEU A 58 -18.99 11.90 -6.60
C LEU A 58 -18.00 12.50 -7.61
N LYS A 59 -17.23 13.52 -7.23
CA LYS A 59 -16.16 14.07 -8.08
C LYS A 59 -15.02 13.07 -8.32
N LYS A 60 -14.75 12.18 -7.38
CA LYS A 60 -13.75 11.11 -7.51
C LYS A 60 -14.30 9.97 -8.38
N VAL A 61 -15.55 9.56 -8.17
CA VAL A 61 -16.22 8.49 -8.94
C VAL A 61 -16.36 8.86 -10.43
N SER A 62 -16.63 10.15 -10.75
CA SER A 62 -16.71 10.60 -12.14
C SER A 62 -15.36 10.65 -12.85
N ARG A 63 -14.26 10.77 -12.10
CA ARG A 63 -12.89 10.79 -12.66
C ARG A 63 -12.32 9.38 -12.87
N THR A 64 -12.64 8.47 -11.94
CA THR A 64 -12.24 7.07 -12.03
C THR A 64 -13.51 6.24 -12.12
N SER A 65 -13.72 5.51 -13.22
CA SER A 65 -14.86 4.62 -13.36
C SER A 65 -14.75 3.49 -12.32
N VAL A 66 -15.32 3.68 -11.13
CA VAL A 66 -15.31 2.71 -10.01
C VAL A 66 -15.82 1.34 -10.47
N VAL A 67 -16.85 1.33 -11.36
CA VAL A 67 -17.40 0.10 -11.94
C VAL A 67 -16.37 -0.61 -12.83
N GLU A 68 -15.58 0.13 -13.59
CA GLU A 68 -14.54 -0.46 -14.44
C GLU A 68 -13.38 -1.03 -13.60
N HIS A 69 -13.04 -0.37 -12.48
CA HIS A 69 -11.95 -0.81 -11.61
C HIS A 69 -12.29 -2.05 -10.81
N TYR A 70 -13.43 -2.04 -10.11
CA TYR A 70 -13.80 -3.12 -9.20
C TYR A 70 -14.69 -4.18 -9.87
N GLY A 71 -15.45 -3.81 -10.91
CA GLY A 71 -16.46 -4.65 -11.54
C GLY A 71 -17.76 -4.76 -10.74
N LEU A 72 -18.87 -4.94 -11.42
CA LEU A 72 -20.23 -4.99 -10.80
C LEU A 72 -20.35 -6.09 -9.75
N LYS A 73 -19.74 -7.25 -9.99
CA LYS A 73 -19.77 -8.38 -9.06
C LYS A 73 -19.08 -8.04 -7.72
N THR A 74 -17.87 -7.46 -7.76
CA THR A 74 -17.14 -7.05 -6.56
C THR A 74 -17.89 -5.97 -5.79
N LEU A 75 -18.49 -5.00 -6.50
CA LEU A 75 -19.32 -3.96 -5.89
C LEU A 75 -20.63 -4.49 -5.27
N SER A 76 -21.04 -5.71 -5.58
CA SER A 76 -22.19 -6.36 -4.94
C SER A 76 -21.84 -7.13 -3.65
N TYR A 77 -20.57 -7.39 -3.39
CA TYR A 77 -20.13 -8.14 -2.22
C TYR A 77 -20.40 -7.40 -0.91
N GLY A 78 -20.98 -8.10 0.06
CA GLY A 78 -21.41 -7.55 1.35
C GLY A 78 -22.70 -6.74 1.31
N VAL A 79 -23.29 -6.51 0.11
CA VAL A 79 -24.59 -5.78 -0.06
C VAL A 79 -25.64 -6.69 -0.66
N LEU A 80 -25.43 -7.18 -1.88
CA LEU A 80 -26.38 -8.07 -2.60
C LEU A 80 -25.90 -9.53 -2.58
N LEU A 81 -24.61 -9.74 -2.53
CA LEU A 81 -23.98 -11.07 -2.46
C LEU A 81 -23.20 -11.20 -1.15
N PRO A 82 -23.10 -12.42 -0.59
CA PRO A 82 -22.18 -12.68 0.52
C PRO A 82 -20.76 -12.23 0.18
N ALA A 83 -20.07 -11.63 1.15
CA ALA A 83 -18.67 -11.27 1.01
C ALA A 83 -17.81 -12.54 0.93
N PRO A 84 -17.08 -12.78 -0.17
CA PRO A 84 -16.19 -13.93 -0.27
C PRO A 84 -14.96 -13.70 0.60
N ASP A 85 -14.46 -14.76 1.22
CA ASP A 85 -13.20 -14.73 1.94
C ASP A 85 -12.02 -14.75 0.95
N ILE A 86 -11.22 -13.67 0.95
CA ILE A 86 -10.11 -13.47 0.01
C ILE A 86 -8.99 -14.49 0.29
N GLY A 87 -8.58 -14.62 1.54
CA GLY A 87 -7.50 -15.51 1.93
C GLY A 87 -7.77 -16.98 1.61
N LEU A 88 -9.00 -17.45 1.84
CA LEU A 88 -9.38 -18.82 1.51
C LEU A 88 -9.47 -19.04 0.00
N ARG A 89 -10.15 -18.16 -0.72
CA ARG A 89 -10.37 -18.32 -2.17
C ARG A 89 -9.14 -17.99 -3.00
N GLY A 90 -8.31 -17.08 -2.51
CA GLY A 90 -7.07 -16.65 -3.16
C GLY A 90 -5.85 -17.45 -2.75
N LYS A 91 -5.93 -18.38 -1.78
CA LYS A 91 -4.80 -19.08 -1.15
C LYS A 91 -3.71 -19.53 -2.14
N LYS A 92 -4.11 -20.16 -3.24
CA LYS A 92 -3.16 -20.63 -4.25
C LYS A 92 -2.39 -19.46 -4.90
N VAL A 93 -3.07 -18.37 -5.26
CA VAL A 93 -2.42 -17.20 -5.88
C VAL A 93 -1.47 -16.51 -4.89
N LEU A 94 -1.88 -16.40 -3.61
CA LEU A 94 -1.00 -15.86 -2.57
C LEU A 94 0.28 -16.68 -2.43
N GLN A 95 0.16 -18.01 -2.42
CA GLN A 95 1.30 -18.92 -2.36
C GLN A 95 2.18 -18.85 -3.62
N ASP A 96 1.58 -18.66 -4.81
CA ASP A 96 2.33 -18.46 -6.06
C ASP A 96 3.19 -17.21 -6.02
N VAL A 97 2.72 -16.12 -5.37
CA VAL A 97 3.52 -14.90 -5.16
C VAL A 97 4.78 -15.20 -4.35
N ALA A 98 4.64 -15.93 -3.23
CA ALA A 98 5.79 -16.29 -2.40
C ALA A 98 6.73 -17.28 -3.13
N GLN A 99 6.19 -18.23 -3.88
CA GLN A 99 6.98 -19.17 -4.70
C GLN A 99 7.76 -18.47 -5.80
N ALA A 100 7.22 -17.38 -6.35
CA ALA A 100 7.90 -16.50 -7.30
C ALA A 100 8.91 -15.55 -6.62
N GLN A 101 9.23 -15.77 -5.35
CA GLN A 101 10.23 -15.01 -4.57
C GLN A 101 9.90 -13.52 -4.39
N HIS A 102 8.63 -13.14 -4.51
CA HIS A 102 8.18 -11.83 -4.07
C HIS A 102 8.01 -11.81 -2.56
N GLU A 103 8.22 -10.65 -1.96
CA GLU A 103 7.91 -10.44 -0.57
C GLU A 103 6.39 -10.44 -0.35
N VAL A 104 5.94 -11.06 0.75
CA VAL A 104 4.54 -11.10 1.14
C VAL A 104 4.35 -10.52 2.54
N GLY A 105 3.30 -9.74 2.72
CA GLY A 105 2.95 -9.11 3.99
C GLY A 105 1.45 -8.92 4.16
N ILE A 106 1.06 -8.30 5.25
CA ILE A 106 -0.34 -8.04 5.59
C ILE A 106 -0.75 -6.63 5.17
N HIS A 107 -1.90 -6.54 4.47
CA HIS A 107 -2.59 -5.27 4.25
C HIS A 107 -3.64 -5.02 5.34
N CYS A 108 -4.54 -5.95 5.54
CA CYS A 108 -5.53 -5.93 6.62
C CYS A 108 -6.29 -7.27 6.67
N TRP A 109 -7.26 -7.38 7.60
CA TRP A 109 -8.27 -8.44 7.56
C TRP A 109 -9.37 -8.10 6.56
N ASP A 110 -10.05 -6.97 6.72
CA ASP A 110 -11.15 -6.50 5.88
C ASP A 110 -10.87 -5.05 5.49
N HIS A 111 -10.65 -4.82 4.20
CA HIS A 111 -10.17 -3.54 3.68
C HIS A 111 -11.13 -2.38 3.97
N VAL A 112 -12.42 -2.56 3.66
CA VAL A 112 -13.39 -1.47 3.81
C VAL A 112 -13.68 -1.20 5.28
N LEU A 113 -13.81 -2.27 6.06
CA LEU A 113 -14.06 -2.17 7.50
C LEU A 113 -12.89 -1.47 8.22
N TRP A 114 -11.66 -1.85 7.89
CA TRP A 114 -10.46 -1.22 8.42
C TRP A 114 -10.40 0.27 8.06
N GLN A 115 -10.46 0.58 6.77
CA GLN A 115 -10.32 1.94 6.26
C GLN A 115 -11.38 2.90 6.81
N ASP A 116 -12.61 2.43 7.04
CA ASP A 116 -13.70 3.28 7.52
C ASP A 116 -13.68 3.46 9.04
N HIS A 117 -13.05 2.55 9.79
CA HIS A 117 -13.29 2.49 11.23
C HIS A 117 -12.03 2.59 12.10
N VAL A 118 -10.85 2.11 11.67
CA VAL A 118 -9.68 1.95 12.55
C VAL A 118 -9.29 3.21 13.31
N ARG A 119 -9.45 4.38 12.71
CA ARG A 119 -9.08 5.68 13.31
C ARG A 119 -9.73 5.90 14.70
N HIS A 120 -10.98 5.49 14.86
CA HIS A 120 -11.79 5.79 16.04
C HIS A 120 -12.17 4.54 16.84
N GLN A 121 -11.59 3.39 16.51
CA GLN A 121 -11.92 2.15 17.18
C GLN A 121 -11.16 1.94 18.47
N HIS A 122 -11.82 1.23 19.39
CA HIS A 122 -11.23 0.82 20.65
C HIS A 122 -10.06 -0.17 20.40
N PRO A 123 -8.99 -0.14 21.22
CA PRO A 123 -7.83 -1.04 21.09
C PRO A 123 -8.16 -2.52 20.87
N VAL A 124 -9.15 -3.05 21.62
CA VAL A 124 -9.60 -4.45 21.50
C VAL A 124 -10.09 -4.79 20.09
N TRP A 125 -10.82 -3.87 19.45
CA TRP A 125 -11.27 -4.07 18.07
C TRP A 125 -10.08 -4.12 17.10
N THR A 126 -9.15 -3.18 17.23
CA THR A 126 -7.94 -3.10 16.38
C THR A 126 -7.11 -4.37 16.51
N GLN A 127 -6.84 -4.79 17.75
CA GLN A 127 -6.11 -6.03 18.03
C GLN A 127 -6.80 -7.24 17.42
N LYS A 128 -8.13 -7.36 17.54
CA LYS A 128 -8.91 -8.45 16.95
C LYS A 128 -8.77 -8.49 15.42
N GLN A 129 -8.89 -7.34 14.74
CA GLN A 129 -8.74 -7.29 13.27
C GLN A 129 -7.34 -7.72 12.83
N MET A 130 -6.32 -7.24 13.51
CA MET A 130 -4.95 -7.60 13.21
C MET A 130 -4.66 -9.07 13.54
N GLN A 131 -5.19 -9.60 14.64
CA GLN A 131 -5.03 -11.00 15.01
C GLN A 131 -5.65 -11.94 13.97
N LEU A 132 -6.84 -11.65 13.46
CA LEU A 132 -7.47 -12.41 12.37
C LEU A 132 -6.60 -12.41 11.10
N ALA A 133 -5.99 -11.28 10.79
CA ALA A 133 -5.13 -11.17 9.61
C ALA A 133 -3.84 -11.98 9.77
N ILE A 134 -3.17 -11.93 10.94
CA ILE A 134 -1.93 -12.67 11.17
C ILE A 134 -2.17 -14.19 11.22
N GLU A 135 -3.26 -14.64 11.85
CA GLU A 135 -3.64 -16.04 11.90
C GLU A 135 -3.86 -16.61 10.49
N ARG A 136 -4.60 -15.87 9.65
CA ARG A 136 -4.82 -16.26 8.24
C ARG A 136 -3.52 -16.23 7.43
N PHE A 137 -2.66 -15.25 7.65
CA PHE A 137 -1.35 -15.18 7.00
C PHE A 137 -0.51 -16.42 7.33
N VAL A 138 -0.41 -16.77 8.61
CA VAL A 138 0.33 -17.98 9.05
C VAL A 138 -0.29 -19.26 8.48
N GLU A 139 -1.63 -19.37 8.43
CA GLU A 139 -2.32 -20.50 7.79
C GLU A 139 -1.98 -20.69 6.31
N ILE A 140 -1.77 -19.56 5.59
CA ILE A 140 -1.48 -19.58 4.14
C ILE A 140 0.00 -19.86 3.88
N PHE A 141 0.88 -19.14 4.59
CA PHE A 141 2.32 -19.10 4.29
C PHE A 141 3.18 -19.98 5.20
N ASN A 142 2.61 -20.53 6.27
CA ASN A 142 3.29 -21.32 7.30
C ASN A 142 4.50 -20.58 7.93
N ALA A 143 4.45 -19.26 7.98
CA ALA A 143 5.46 -18.38 8.53
C ALA A 143 4.83 -17.06 9.02
N PRO A 144 5.39 -16.39 10.03
CA PRO A 144 4.91 -15.08 10.43
C PRO A 144 5.22 -14.00 9.36
N PRO A 145 4.37 -12.96 9.23
CA PRO A 145 4.66 -11.83 8.35
C PRO A 145 5.82 -11.00 8.89
N LYS A 146 6.62 -10.43 8.00
CA LYS A 146 7.74 -9.54 8.34
C LYS A 146 7.41 -8.07 8.10
N THR A 147 6.35 -7.78 7.38
CA THR A 147 5.96 -6.42 6.99
C THR A 147 4.45 -6.24 6.96
N HIS A 148 4.04 -5.00 7.12
CA HIS A 148 2.66 -4.53 7.09
C HIS A 148 2.54 -3.29 6.22
N GLY A 149 1.38 -3.08 5.63
CA GLY A 149 1.05 -1.82 4.96
C GLY A 149 -0.45 -1.56 5.03
N ALA A 150 -0.80 -0.49 5.71
CA ALA A 150 -2.16 -0.20 6.12
C ALA A 150 -3.11 0.07 4.95
N ALA A 151 -4.31 -0.52 5.01
CA ALA A 151 -5.38 -0.27 4.05
C ALA A 151 -5.77 1.23 4.05
N GLY A 152 -5.63 1.85 2.86
CA GLY A 152 -5.91 3.27 2.68
C GLY A 152 -5.02 4.21 3.52
N TRP A 153 -3.86 3.73 3.98
CA TRP A 153 -2.99 4.45 4.93
C TRP A 153 -3.70 4.85 6.23
N GLN A 154 -4.64 4.02 6.67
CA GLN A 154 -5.41 4.23 7.90
C GLN A 154 -4.83 3.39 9.04
N MET A 155 -4.40 4.05 10.10
CA MET A 155 -3.80 3.40 11.27
C MET A 155 -4.34 4.01 12.56
N ASN A 156 -4.02 3.40 13.68
CA ASN A 156 -4.08 4.00 15.00
C ASN A 156 -2.88 3.53 15.84
N MET A 157 -2.68 4.13 17.00
CA MET A 157 -1.54 3.83 17.84
C MET A 157 -1.47 2.35 18.24
N THR A 158 -2.62 1.74 18.58
CA THR A 158 -2.70 0.32 18.93
C THR A 158 -2.22 -0.60 17.81
N ALA A 159 -2.53 -0.27 16.56
CA ALA A 159 -2.06 -1.06 15.41
C ALA A 159 -0.54 -0.96 15.25
N LEU A 160 0.03 0.22 15.42
CA LEU A 160 1.49 0.43 15.36
C LEU A 160 2.22 -0.32 16.48
N GLU A 161 1.68 -0.28 17.71
CA GLU A 161 2.21 -1.04 18.86
C GLU A 161 2.12 -2.55 18.63
N GLN A 162 1.06 -3.02 17.95
CA GLN A 162 0.88 -4.43 17.64
C GLN A 162 1.91 -4.93 16.60
N ILE A 163 2.28 -4.10 15.62
CA ILE A 163 3.37 -4.39 14.67
C ILE A 163 4.68 -4.63 15.42
N ASP A 164 4.97 -3.79 16.40
CA ASP A 164 6.15 -3.95 17.27
C ASP A 164 6.10 -5.23 18.13
N ALA A 165 4.93 -5.51 18.71
CA ALA A 165 4.71 -6.70 19.53
C ALA A 165 4.93 -8.00 18.75
N TRP A 166 4.59 -8.01 17.47
CA TRP A 166 4.80 -9.12 16.54
C TRP A 166 6.19 -9.13 15.90
N GLN A 167 7.07 -8.21 16.30
CA GLN A 167 8.46 -8.15 15.83
C GLN A 167 8.60 -8.04 14.30
N MET A 168 7.65 -7.37 13.63
CA MET A 168 7.81 -7.04 12.24
C MET A 168 8.99 -6.07 12.09
N SER A 169 9.83 -6.29 11.09
CA SER A 169 11.06 -5.52 10.92
C SER A 169 10.79 -4.11 10.43
N TYR A 170 9.80 -3.95 9.57
CA TYR A 170 9.39 -2.69 8.95
C TYR A 170 7.93 -2.74 8.49
N ALA A 171 7.42 -1.56 8.17
CA ALA A 171 6.07 -1.39 7.64
C ALA A 171 6.00 -0.22 6.66
N SER A 172 4.94 -0.15 5.86
CA SER A 172 4.66 0.93 4.91
C SER A 172 3.21 1.39 5.06
N ASP A 173 2.93 1.99 6.24
CA ASP A 173 1.55 2.28 6.67
C ASP A 173 1.07 3.68 6.35
N GLY A 174 1.98 4.60 6.00
CA GLY A 174 1.69 6.01 5.84
C GLY A 174 2.21 6.61 4.55
N ARG A 175 2.00 7.92 4.43
CA ARG A 175 2.46 8.77 3.33
C ARG A 175 3.53 9.74 3.81
N ALA A 176 4.44 10.12 2.91
CA ALA A 176 5.40 11.19 3.15
C ALA A 176 5.71 11.95 1.86
N PRO A 177 6.28 13.17 1.97
CA PRO A 177 6.92 13.84 0.84
C PRO A 177 8.09 13.01 0.27
N SER A 178 8.33 13.14 -1.02
CA SER A 178 9.27 12.32 -1.79
C SER A 178 10.75 12.41 -1.40
N ASN A 179 11.12 13.35 -0.58
CA ASN A 179 12.51 13.57 -0.15
C ASN A 179 12.77 13.21 1.31
N LEU A 180 11.81 12.57 1.98
CA LEU A 180 11.94 12.20 3.38
C LEU A 180 12.37 10.74 3.53
N ALA A 181 13.29 10.53 4.49
CA ALA A 181 13.81 9.21 4.82
C ALA A 181 12.82 8.36 5.64
N PRO A 182 13.02 7.03 5.70
CA PRO A 182 12.36 6.17 6.67
C PRO A 182 12.52 6.68 8.11
N TYR A 183 11.58 6.32 8.99
CA TYR A 183 11.54 6.82 10.37
C TYR A 183 11.00 5.77 11.34
N ARG A 184 11.18 6.04 12.64
CA ARG A 184 10.55 5.29 13.73
C ARG A 184 9.40 6.07 14.33
N ILE A 185 8.38 5.36 14.80
CA ILE A 185 7.26 5.97 15.53
C ILE A 185 7.67 6.25 16.96
N LYS A 186 7.30 7.41 17.48
CA LYS A 186 7.47 7.75 18.89
C LYS A 186 6.32 7.16 19.70
N PHE A 187 6.60 6.13 20.50
CA PHE A 187 5.69 5.61 21.53
C PHE A 187 5.99 6.25 22.89
N GLU A 188 5.11 6.04 23.86
CA GLU A 188 5.35 6.49 25.24
C GLU A 188 6.59 5.85 25.87
N GLN A 189 6.85 4.57 25.55
CA GLN A 189 7.98 3.80 26.09
C GLN A 189 9.28 3.98 25.29
N GLY A 190 9.27 4.77 24.23
CA GLY A 190 10.43 5.01 23.38
C GLY A 190 10.13 4.85 21.89
N PRO A 191 11.15 4.78 21.02
CA PRO A 191 10.95 4.61 19.60
C PRO A 191 10.46 3.20 19.25
N SER A 192 9.64 3.08 18.19
CA SER A 192 9.24 1.79 17.64
C SER A 192 10.45 0.95 17.25
N LYS A 193 10.33 -0.38 17.38
CA LYS A 193 11.35 -1.31 16.85
C LYS A 193 11.29 -1.40 15.34
N HIS A 194 10.07 -1.47 14.79
CA HIS A 194 9.86 -1.45 13.35
C HIS A 194 10.17 -0.07 12.74
N ILE A 195 10.54 -0.09 11.47
CA ILE A 195 10.83 1.12 10.68
C ILE A 195 9.67 1.36 9.72
N GLN A 196 9.22 2.61 9.61
CA GLN A 196 8.24 3.01 8.62
C GLN A 196 8.93 3.44 7.32
N TYR A 197 8.54 2.82 6.21
CA TYR A 197 8.88 3.19 4.84
C TYR A 197 7.63 3.77 4.17
N PRO A 198 7.34 5.07 4.35
CA PRO A 198 6.11 5.65 3.84
C PRO A 198 6.10 5.69 2.32
N THR A 199 4.92 5.60 1.72
CA THR A 199 4.75 5.85 0.28
C THR A 199 5.11 7.31 -0.01
N THR A 200 6.05 7.54 -0.92
CA THR A 200 6.59 8.85 -1.25
C THR A 200 6.13 9.36 -2.61
N LEU A 201 5.90 8.47 -3.57
CA LEU A 201 5.43 8.85 -4.90
C LEU A 201 3.91 8.92 -4.97
N PRO A 202 3.35 9.79 -5.83
CA PRO A 202 1.91 9.79 -6.09
C PRO A 202 1.50 8.48 -6.79
N THR A 203 0.31 7.97 -6.45
CA THR A 203 -0.29 6.80 -7.10
C THR A 203 -1.06 7.20 -8.35
N PHE A 204 -1.36 6.25 -9.24
CA PHE A 204 -2.14 6.55 -10.45
C PHE A 204 -3.54 7.08 -10.12
N ASP A 205 -4.22 6.56 -9.10
CA ASP A 205 -5.56 7.02 -8.69
C ASP A 205 -5.56 8.43 -8.08
N GLU A 206 -4.42 8.91 -7.59
CA GLU A 206 -4.23 10.30 -7.14
C GLU A 206 -4.03 11.29 -8.30
N LEU A 207 -3.56 10.81 -9.45
CA LEU A 207 -3.21 11.65 -10.60
C LEU A 207 -4.28 11.63 -11.70
N LEU A 208 -4.87 10.47 -11.99
CA LEU A 208 -5.81 10.30 -13.10
C LEU A 208 -7.02 11.23 -12.96
N GLY A 209 -7.32 11.94 -14.06
CA GLY A 209 -8.43 12.89 -14.16
C GLY A 209 -8.23 14.21 -13.40
N VAL A 210 -7.14 14.39 -12.67
CA VAL A 210 -6.83 15.67 -12.02
C VAL A 210 -6.38 16.67 -13.08
N ASN A 211 -7.09 17.80 -13.19
CA ASN A 211 -6.86 18.79 -14.23
C ASN A 211 -6.84 18.23 -15.66
N GLY A 212 -7.64 17.19 -15.92
CA GLY A 212 -7.71 16.52 -17.21
C GLY A 212 -6.54 15.57 -17.54
N LEU A 213 -5.70 15.22 -16.56
CA LEU A 213 -4.54 14.35 -16.74
C LEU A 213 -4.99 12.94 -17.14
N ASP A 214 -4.55 12.48 -18.29
CA ASP A 214 -4.78 11.11 -18.76
C ASP A 214 -3.72 10.12 -18.22
N GLY A 215 -3.80 8.87 -18.67
CA GLY A 215 -2.89 7.83 -18.20
C GLY A 215 -1.42 8.06 -18.60
N LEU A 216 -1.16 8.59 -19.79
CA LEU A 216 0.21 8.89 -20.23
C LEU A 216 0.76 10.10 -19.48
N GLY A 217 -0.04 11.15 -19.31
CA GLY A 217 0.35 12.30 -18.50
C GLY A 217 0.63 11.92 -17.04
N ALA A 218 -0.12 10.96 -16.45
CA ALA A 218 0.18 10.43 -15.12
C ALA A 218 1.54 9.73 -15.07
N VAL A 219 1.87 8.91 -16.08
CA VAL A 219 3.20 8.29 -16.20
C VAL A 219 4.29 9.35 -16.28
N GLU A 220 4.15 10.33 -17.16
CA GLU A 220 5.12 11.43 -17.32
C GLU A 220 5.30 12.22 -16.03
N LYS A 221 4.20 12.49 -15.33
CA LYS A 221 4.24 13.20 -14.04
C LYS A 221 5.04 12.44 -13.00
N ILE A 222 4.83 11.13 -12.85
CA ILE A 222 5.58 10.30 -11.89
C ILE A 222 7.05 10.22 -12.29
N LEU A 223 7.36 10.05 -13.58
CA LEU A 223 8.73 10.05 -14.09
C LEU A 223 9.44 11.38 -13.86
N GLN A 224 8.72 12.49 -13.97
CA GLN A 224 9.27 13.81 -13.64
C GLN A 224 9.61 13.95 -12.16
N TYR A 225 8.78 13.39 -11.24
CA TYR A 225 9.11 13.35 -9.81
C TYR A 225 10.42 12.60 -9.55
N THR A 226 10.60 11.42 -10.13
CA THR A 226 11.79 10.60 -9.90
C THR A 226 13.03 11.16 -10.59
N ALA A 227 12.90 11.80 -11.76
CA ALA A 227 14.02 12.47 -12.42
C ALA A 227 14.57 13.65 -11.59
N ASN A 228 13.69 14.37 -10.90
CA ASN A 228 14.07 15.51 -10.05
C ASN A 228 14.49 15.09 -8.63
N ASN A 229 14.27 13.84 -8.25
CA ASN A 229 14.58 13.31 -6.93
C ASN A 229 15.21 11.91 -7.03
N PRO A 230 16.55 11.83 -7.14
CA PRO A 230 17.27 10.58 -7.34
C PRO A 230 17.41 9.72 -6.08
N SER A 231 16.82 10.12 -4.95
CA SER A 231 16.81 9.34 -3.71
C SER A 231 15.92 8.11 -3.82
N ASP A 232 16.04 7.21 -2.84
CA ASP A 232 15.16 6.05 -2.72
C ASP A 232 13.71 6.48 -2.53
N GLN A 233 12.78 5.74 -3.15
CA GLN A 233 11.35 6.03 -3.18
C GLN A 233 10.53 4.78 -2.87
N VAL A 234 9.30 4.99 -2.41
CA VAL A 234 8.28 3.93 -2.30
C VAL A 234 7.10 4.30 -3.19
N PHE A 235 6.76 3.41 -4.11
CA PHE A 235 5.60 3.53 -4.97
C PHE A 235 4.56 2.49 -4.60
N THR A 236 3.36 2.94 -4.28
CA THR A 236 2.21 2.05 -4.03
C THR A 236 1.39 1.90 -5.31
N LEU A 237 1.08 0.65 -5.63
CA LEU A 237 0.21 0.27 -6.74
C LEU A 237 -0.84 -0.74 -6.24
N HIS A 238 -1.96 -0.84 -6.95
CA HIS A 238 -3.07 -1.70 -6.56
C HIS A 238 -3.27 -2.82 -7.60
N ALA A 239 -3.40 -4.06 -7.15
CA ALA A 239 -3.65 -5.19 -8.04
C ALA A 239 -4.93 -5.00 -8.89
N GLU A 240 -5.88 -4.24 -8.37
CA GLU A 240 -7.15 -3.88 -9.02
C GLU A 240 -7.00 -2.91 -10.19
N LEU A 241 -5.93 -2.10 -10.19
CA LEU A 241 -5.70 -1.02 -11.17
C LEU A 241 -4.53 -1.36 -12.09
N GLU A 242 -3.31 -1.32 -11.53
CA GLU A 242 -2.06 -1.60 -12.27
C GLU A 242 -1.94 -3.07 -12.66
N GLY A 243 -2.59 -3.97 -11.92
CA GLY A 243 -2.71 -5.39 -12.31
C GLY A 243 -3.76 -5.66 -13.39
N GLN A 244 -4.55 -4.66 -13.77
CA GLN A 244 -5.65 -4.83 -14.74
C GLN A 244 -5.60 -3.75 -15.84
N LYS A 245 -6.52 -2.77 -15.82
CA LYS A 245 -6.67 -1.77 -16.89
C LYS A 245 -5.42 -0.91 -17.08
N LEU A 246 -4.72 -0.60 -16.00
CA LEU A 246 -3.53 0.26 -16.03
C LEU A 246 -2.22 -0.51 -16.26
N LEU A 247 -2.26 -1.83 -16.48
CA LEU A 247 -1.06 -2.65 -16.66
C LEU A 247 -0.11 -2.11 -17.76
N PRO A 248 -0.59 -1.70 -18.95
CA PRO A 248 0.29 -1.15 -19.98
C PRO A 248 0.93 0.19 -19.57
N LEU A 249 0.24 1.01 -18.78
CA LEU A 249 0.78 2.28 -18.28
C LEU A 249 1.81 2.03 -17.18
N PHE A 250 1.56 1.06 -16.31
CA PHE A 250 2.51 0.67 -15.28
C PHE A 250 3.79 0.07 -15.88
N GLU A 251 3.68 -0.72 -16.96
CA GLU A 251 4.86 -1.21 -17.68
C GLU A 251 5.68 -0.08 -18.31
N LYS A 252 5.02 0.96 -18.87
CA LYS A 252 5.71 2.17 -19.33
C LYS A 252 6.44 2.90 -18.21
N LEU A 253 5.82 2.96 -17.03
CA LEU A 253 6.42 3.59 -15.85
C LEU A 253 7.69 2.83 -15.41
N ILE A 254 7.63 1.50 -15.28
CA ILE A 254 8.80 0.66 -14.99
C ILE A 254 9.91 0.90 -16.01
N THR A 255 9.58 0.86 -17.29
CA THR A 255 10.56 1.10 -18.38
C THR A 255 11.17 2.49 -18.28
N GLY A 256 10.38 3.50 -17.91
CA GLY A 256 10.84 4.87 -17.69
C GLY A 256 11.83 4.96 -16.53
N TRP A 257 11.53 4.35 -15.39
CA TRP A 257 12.44 4.31 -14.25
C TRP A 257 13.76 3.62 -14.54
N VAL A 258 13.71 2.48 -15.26
CA VAL A 258 14.94 1.79 -15.71
C VAL A 258 15.78 2.70 -16.63
N LYS A 259 15.15 3.44 -17.56
CA LYS A 259 15.84 4.43 -18.40
C LYS A 259 16.45 5.60 -17.61
N GLN A 260 15.84 5.98 -16.50
CA GLN A 260 16.38 6.97 -15.56
C GLN A 260 17.50 6.39 -14.68
N GLY A 261 17.77 5.07 -14.75
CA GLY A 261 18.78 4.35 -13.97
C GLY A 261 18.32 3.98 -12.56
N HIS A 262 17.00 4.04 -12.25
CA HIS A 262 16.47 3.51 -11.02
C HIS A 262 16.32 2.00 -11.06
N HIS A 263 16.42 1.37 -9.88
CA HIS A 263 16.17 -0.07 -9.69
C HIS A 263 14.84 -0.28 -8.97
N CYS A 264 13.91 -0.99 -9.62
CA CYS A 264 12.66 -1.41 -8.97
C CYS A 264 12.94 -2.62 -8.08
N VAL A 265 12.58 -2.54 -6.81
CA VAL A 265 12.90 -3.55 -5.78
C VAL A 265 11.69 -3.79 -4.85
N SER A 266 11.76 -4.81 -3.96
CA SER A 266 10.81 -4.96 -2.85
C SER A 266 11.20 -4.04 -1.68
N LEU A 267 10.27 -3.84 -0.72
CA LEU A 267 10.59 -3.18 0.55
C LEU A 267 11.66 -3.94 1.33
N GLN A 268 11.66 -5.27 1.22
CA GLN A 268 12.69 -6.10 1.84
C GLN A 268 14.08 -5.73 1.31
N VAL A 269 14.26 -5.68 0.00
CA VAL A 269 15.55 -5.34 -0.62
C VAL A 269 15.97 -3.91 -0.26
N LEU A 270 15.02 -2.97 -0.27
CA LEU A 270 15.28 -1.60 0.17
C LEU A 270 15.77 -1.57 1.63
N HIS A 271 15.07 -2.28 2.54
CA HIS A 271 15.43 -2.36 3.95
C HIS A 271 16.82 -2.99 4.17
N GLU A 272 17.10 -4.10 3.50
CA GLU A 272 18.40 -4.79 3.57
C GLU A 272 19.54 -3.91 3.06
N SER A 273 19.31 -3.13 1.99
CA SER A 273 20.27 -2.15 1.47
C SER A 273 20.58 -1.05 2.50
N TRP A 274 19.56 -0.48 3.13
CA TRP A 274 19.74 0.55 4.17
C TRP A 274 20.41 0.00 5.41
N LEU A 275 20.11 -1.25 5.79
CA LEU A 275 20.77 -1.93 6.90
C LEU A 275 22.28 -2.14 6.62
N ALA A 276 22.61 -2.67 5.43
CA ALA A 276 23.99 -2.94 5.02
C ALA A 276 24.84 -1.66 4.93
N ASN A 277 24.23 -0.54 4.54
CA ASN A 277 24.88 0.76 4.45
C ASN A 277 24.94 1.53 5.78
N GLY A 278 24.44 0.96 6.88
CA GLY A 278 24.42 1.62 8.20
C GLY A 278 23.44 2.79 8.34
N GLN A 279 22.55 2.98 7.37
CA GLN A 279 21.63 4.13 7.32
C GLN A 279 20.47 4.03 8.33
N LEU A 280 20.26 2.85 8.94
CA LEU A 280 19.19 2.62 9.92
C LEU A 280 19.55 3.00 11.35
N GLN A 281 20.79 3.42 11.63
CA GLN A 281 21.27 3.68 12.99
C GLN A 281 20.69 4.95 13.61
N ASN A 282 20.51 6.01 12.80
CA ASN A 282 20.12 7.35 13.27
C ASN A 282 18.83 7.84 12.59
N LEU A 283 17.84 6.97 12.48
CA LEU A 283 16.56 7.36 11.92
C LEU A 283 15.82 8.34 12.82
N PRO A 284 15.12 9.33 12.24
CA PRO A 284 14.28 10.23 13.01
C PRO A 284 13.18 9.46 13.75
N VAL A 285 12.91 9.87 14.99
CA VAL A 285 11.81 9.36 15.81
C VAL A 285 10.70 10.39 15.80
N LEU A 286 9.59 10.10 15.13
CA LEU A 286 8.53 11.05 14.86
C LEU A 286 7.20 10.63 15.50
N PRO A 287 6.37 11.57 15.95
CA PRO A 287 5.05 11.24 16.46
C PRO A 287 4.17 10.68 15.35
N PHE A 288 3.19 9.86 15.73
CA PHE A 288 2.10 9.49 14.84
C PHE A 288 1.21 10.71 14.57
N THR A 289 0.93 11.00 13.31
CA THR A 289 0.07 12.13 12.93
C THR A 289 -0.92 11.74 11.82
N TRP A 290 -2.03 12.45 11.82
CA TRP A 290 -3.01 12.44 10.75
C TRP A 290 -2.84 13.69 9.89
N GLY A 291 -3.01 13.55 8.58
CA GLY A 291 -2.94 14.67 7.65
C GLY A 291 -3.58 14.33 6.31
N GLN A 292 -3.53 15.28 5.38
CA GLN A 292 -4.11 15.15 4.05
C GLN A 292 -3.02 15.22 2.99
N THR A 293 -3.22 14.50 1.90
CA THR A 293 -2.38 14.61 0.71
C THR A 293 -3.19 15.16 -0.46
N PRO A 294 -2.57 15.86 -1.41
CA PRO A 294 -3.27 16.35 -2.60
C PRO A 294 -4.02 15.24 -3.33
N ASN A 295 -5.21 15.57 -3.83
CA ASN A 295 -6.06 14.69 -4.64
C ASN A 295 -6.61 13.43 -3.95
N ARG A 296 -6.39 13.30 -2.64
CA ARG A 296 -6.98 12.22 -1.83
C ARG A 296 -8.01 12.78 -0.85
N SER A 297 -9.14 12.07 -0.68
CA SER A 297 -10.19 12.46 0.25
C SER A 297 -9.94 11.86 1.63
N GLY A 298 -10.11 12.66 2.68
CA GLY A 298 -9.98 12.25 4.08
C GLY A 298 -8.53 12.31 4.59
N ASP A 299 -8.41 12.17 5.91
CA ASP A 299 -7.12 12.13 6.57
C ASP A 299 -6.52 10.72 6.48
N LEU A 300 -5.22 10.63 6.52
CA LEU A 300 -4.45 9.39 6.51
C LEU A 300 -3.23 9.52 7.43
N MET A 301 -2.56 8.43 7.72
CA MET A 301 -1.28 8.45 8.41
C MET A 301 -0.26 9.20 7.57
N LEU A 302 0.24 10.29 8.11
CA LEU A 302 1.21 11.14 7.44
C LEU A 302 2.47 11.25 8.28
N MET A 303 3.62 11.12 7.63
CA MET A 303 4.88 11.43 8.26
C MET A 303 4.92 12.93 8.60
N PRO A 304 5.10 13.29 9.88
CA PRO A 304 5.18 14.71 10.24
C PRO A 304 6.41 15.33 9.59
N VAL A 305 6.19 16.43 8.87
CA VAL A 305 7.29 17.30 8.44
C VAL A 305 7.76 18.02 9.69
N SER A 306 8.99 17.77 10.14
CA SER A 306 9.58 18.62 11.17
C SER A 306 9.52 20.05 10.66
N LEU A 307 8.97 20.97 11.47
CA LEU A 307 8.95 22.40 11.19
C LEU A 307 10.38 22.92 11.17
N HIS A 308 11.16 22.59 10.17
CA HIS A 308 12.30 23.38 9.80
C HIS A 308 11.79 24.59 9.04
N PRO A 309 12.09 25.81 9.47
CA PRO A 309 11.48 27.06 8.93
C PRO A 309 11.97 27.43 7.53
N ASN A 310 12.40 26.49 6.69
CA ASN A 310 12.95 26.74 5.35
C ASN A 310 12.32 25.82 4.28
N TYR A 311 10.96 25.74 4.26
CA TYR A 311 10.23 25.26 3.07
C TYR A 311 9.06 26.21 2.79
#